data_ae3deeb1c31b01e892af7a03b68f48f0
#
_entry.id   ae3deeb1c31b01e892af7a03b68f48f0
#
_cell.length_a   1.000
_cell.length_b   1.000
_cell.length_c   1.000
_cell.angle_alpha   90.00
_cell.angle_beta   90.00
_cell.angle_gamma   90.00
#
_symmetry.space_group_name_H-M   'P 1'
#
loop_
_entity.id
_entity.type
_entity.pdbx_description
1 polymer ?
#
loop_
_entity_poly.entity_id
_entity_poly.type
_entity_poly.pdbx_seq_one_letter_code
_entity_poly.pdbx_strand_id
1 'polypeptide(L)'
;MQGLYDEPLSEVGIEQAKEARRKMGDVKFDAVYCSPLVRAKKTAMIIGNVSEDELKVDPRIIEVNFGKYELKSYKKLGFWMSLYWLLPEIIPAPKTVEPVSSMVARSRSFLEDLKKEDYENVLVVCHGGIIRALCGVLEHRKKGIKWRPRPENCEIRKYDL
;
A
#
# COMPACT_ATOMS: atom_id res chain seq x y z
N MET A 1 -0.99 -14.48 -2.37
CA MET A 1 -0.21 -13.31 -1.91
C MET A 1 0.75 -12.95 -3.03
N GLN A 2 0.69 -11.74 -3.59
CA GLN A 2 1.60 -11.32 -4.67
C GLN A 2 2.95 -10.83 -4.12
N GLY A 3 2.92 -9.97 -3.10
CA GLY A 3 4.14 -9.39 -2.55
C GLY A 3 4.86 -8.51 -3.57
N LEU A 4 6.17 -8.72 -3.71
CA LEU A 4 7.01 -8.00 -4.66
C LEU A 4 6.91 -8.51 -6.10
N TYR A 5 6.24 -9.65 -6.31
CA TYR A 5 6.05 -10.17 -7.67
C TYR A 5 5.26 -9.16 -8.50
N ASP A 6 5.87 -8.71 -9.60
CA ASP A 6 5.38 -7.59 -10.39
C ASP A 6 4.56 -8.08 -11.59
N GLU A 7 3.25 -8.13 -11.41
CA GLU A 7 2.28 -8.44 -12.46
C GLU A 7 1.54 -7.17 -12.88
N PRO A 8 1.18 -7.06 -14.16
CA PRO A 8 0.37 -5.95 -14.64
C PRO A 8 -1.02 -5.96 -13.98
N LEU A 9 -1.66 -4.80 -13.96
CA LEU A 9 -3.02 -4.65 -13.48
C LEU A 9 -3.98 -5.40 -14.41
N SER A 10 -4.84 -6.25 -13.84
CA SER A 10 -5.87 -6.98 -14.61
C SER A 10 -6.95 -6.03 -15.13
N GLU A 11 -7.73 -6.47 -16.13
CA GLU A 11 -8.87 -5.72 -16.64
C GLU A 11 -9.87 -5.35 -15.53
N VAL A 12 -10.16 -6.28 -14.63
CA VAL A 12 -10.99 -6.01 -13.44
C VAL A 12 -10.37 -4.93 -12.56
N GLY A 13 -9.05 -4.97 -12.35
CA GLY A 13 -8.34 -3.95 -11.59
C GLY A 13 -8.38 -2.58 -12.27
N ILE A 14 -8.32 -2.53 -13.60
CA ILE A 14 -8.47 -1.29 -14.38
C ILE A 14 -9.87 -0.69 -14.16
N GLU A 15 -10.92 -1.49 -14.22
CA GLU A 15 -12.29 -1.00 -13.99
C GLU A 15 -12.50 -0.55 -12.53
N GLN A 16 -11.92 -1.26 -11.55
CA GLN A 16 -11.92 -0.83 -10.15
C GLN A 16 -11.22 0.52 -9.95
N ALA A 17 -10.09 0.74 -10.62
CA ALA A 17 -9.38 2.02 -10.58
C ALA A 17 -10.19 3.16 -11.21
N LYS A 18 -10.84 2.91 -12.35
CA LYS A 18 -11.75 3.89 -12.99
C LYS A 18 -12.93 4.23 -12.09
N GLU A 19 -13.51 3.24 -11.41
CA GLU A 19 -14.60 3.45 -10.46
C GLU A 19 -14.14 4.27 -9.25
N ALA A 20 -12.94 3.99 -8.72
CA ALA A 20 -12.35 4.79 -7.66
C ALA A 20 -12.16 6.26 -8.11
N ARG A 21 -11.70 6.50 -9.35
CA ARG A 21 -11.60 7.85 -9.90
C ARG A 21 -12.96 8.53 -9.95
N ARG A 22 -14.00 7.83 -10.44
CA ARG A 22 -15.37 8.39 -10.46
C ARG A 22 -15.89 8.80 -9.07
N LYS A 23 -15.59 7.96 -8.05
CA LYS A 23 -15.98 8.27 -6.66
C LYS A 23 -15.25 9.48 -6.07
N MET A 24 -14.03 9.74 -6.51
CA MET A 24 -13.26 10.92 -6.08
C MET A 24 -13.73 12.22 -6.72
N GLY A 25 -14.48 12.14 -7.83
CA GLY A 25 -14.98 13.33 -8.55
C GLY A 25 -13.85 14.17 -9.15
N ASP A 26 -13.99 15.49 -9.08
CA ASP A 26 -13.09 16.46 -9.74
C ASP A 26 -11.89 16.87 -8.87
N VAL A 27 -11.51 16.05 -7.89
CA VAL A 27 -10.32 16.33 -7.07
C VAL A 27 -9.09 16.43 -7.95
N LYS A 28 -8.37 17.55 -7.83
CA LYS A 28 -7.05 17.75 -8.41
C LYS A 28 -5.99 17.43 -7.37
N PHE A 29 -4.93 16.77 -7.79
CA PHE A 29 -3.81 16.41 -6.93
C PHE A 29 -2.59 17.26 -7.28
N ASP A 30 -1.92 17.81 -6.28
CA ASP A 30 -0.65 18.53 -6.43
C ASP A 30 0.50 17.56 -6.67
N ALA A 31 0.36 16.33 -6.16
CA ALA A 31 1.29 15.24 -6.38
C ALA A 31 0.60 13.87 -6.37
N VAL A 32 1.11 12.95 -7.18
CA VAL A 32 0.66 11.57 -7.24
C VAL A 32 1.85 10.66 -6.94
N TYR A 33 1.91 10.14 -5.72
CA TYR A 33 2.91 9.18 -5.29
C TYR A 33 2.44 7.75 -5.53
N CYS A 34 3.34 6.89 -5.97
CA CYS A 34 3.01 5.48 -6.16
C CYS A 34 4.18 4.53 -5.84
N SER A 35 3.82 3.30 -5.52
CA SER A 35 4.75 2.18 -5.47
C SER A 35 5.43 1.95 -6.83
N PRO A 36 6.69 1.47 -6.87
CA PRO A 36 7.38 1.17 -8.13
C PRO A 36 6.75 0.01 -8.92
N LEU A 37 5.88 -0.81 -8.35
CA LEU A 37 5.27 -1.95 -9.03
C LEU A 37 4.31 -1.49 -10.14
N VAL A 38 4.37 -2.14 -11.30
CA VAL A 38 3.62 -1.72 -12.50
C VAL A 38 2.11 -1.63 -12.29
N ARG A 39 1.52 -2.51 -11.48
CA ARG A 39 0.10 -2.46 -11.11
C ARG A 39 -0.26 -1.19 -10.34
N ALA A 40 0.63 -0.72 -9.46
CA ALA A 40 0.40 0.49 -8.68
C ALA A 40 0.57 1.75 -9.54
N LYS A 41 1.59 1.80 -10.39
CA LYS A 41 1.77 2.88 -11.36
C LYS A 41 0.53 3.02 -12.26
N LYS A 42 0.06 1.90 -12.84
CA LYS A 42 -1.14 1.91 -13.70
C LYS A 42 -2.37 2.40 -12.96
N THR A 43 -2.56 1.98 -11.71
CA THR A 43 -3.64 2.45 -10.84
C THR A 43 -3.51 3.95 -10.56
N ALA A 44 -2.29 4.43 -10.26
CA ALA A 44 -2.01 5.83 -9.97
C ALA A 44 -2.30 6.74 -11.18
N MET A 45 -1.90 6.31 -12.37
CA MET A 45 -2.21 7.04 -13.61
C MET A 45 -3.73 7.17 -13.84
N ILE A 46 -4.48 6.10 -13.60
CA ILE A 46 -5.95 6.11 -13.79
C ILE A 46 -6.63 6.98 -12.74
N ILE A 47 -6.30 6.81 -11.45
CA ILE A 47 -6.94 7.54 -10.36
C ILE A 47 -6.48 9.00 -10.33
N GLY A 48 -5.19 9.25 -10.51
CA GLY A 48 -4.60 10.58 -10.55
C GLY A 48 -4.97 11.38 -11.80
N ASN A 49 -5.35 10.68 -12.87
CA ASN A 49 -5.53 11.24 -14.22
C ASN A 49 -4.27 11.98 -14.69
N VAL A 50 -3.12 11.31 -14.56
CA VAL A 50 -1.79 11.82 -14.90
C VAL A 50 -1.05 10.84 -15.80
N SER A 51 -0.03 11.31 -16.51
CA SER A 51 0.91 10.48 -17.28
C SER A 51 1.94 9.80 -16.38
N GLU A 52 2.71 8.85 -16.94
CA GLU A 52 3.70 8.11 -16.14
C GLU A 52 4.86 8.99 -15.65
N ASP A 53 5.25 9.97 -16.43
CA ASP A 53 6.32 10.94 -16.11
C ASP A 53 5.93 11.93 -15.00
N GLU A 54 4.65 12.12 -14.72
CA GLU A 54 4.15 12.92 -13.61
C GLU A 54 4.10 12.15 -12.27
N LEU A 55 4.30 10.82 -12.30
CA LEU A 55 4.29 9.99 -11.10
C LEU A 55 5.54 10.20 -10.25
N LYS A 56 5.35 10.41 -8.96
CA LYS A 56 6.41 10.36 -7.95
C LYS A 56 6.52 8.93 -7.39
N VAL A 57 7.44 8.15 -7.97
CA VAL A 57 7.67 6.76 -7.57
C VAL A 57 8.51 6.71 -6.30
N ASP A 58 7.99 6.11 -5.22
CA ASP A 58 8.72 5.98 -3.96
C ASP A 58 8.82 4.50 -3.52
N PRO A 59 10.05 3.94 -3.39
CA PRO A 59 10.27 2.55 -2.99
C PRO A 59 9.83 2.26 -1.54
N ARG A 60 9.67 3.27 -0.68
CA ARG A 60 9.22 3.08 0.70
C ARG A 60 7.76 2.63 0.79
N ILE A 61 6.97 2.85 -0.26
CA ILE A 61 5.57 2.40 -0.32
C ILE A 61 5.36 1.18 -1.23
N ILE A 62 6.45 0.42 -1.53
CA ILE A 62 6.34 -0.89 -2.20
C ILE A 62 5.63 -1.91 -1.29
N GLU A 63 5.01 -2.93 -1.87
CA GLU A 63 4.31 -3.98 -1.10
C GLU A 63 5.27 -4.73 -0.16
N VAL A 64 4.70 -5.45 0.80
CA VAL A 64 5.42 -6.30 1.73
C VAL A 64 6.17 -7.40 0.99
N ASN A 65 7.43 -7.61 1.35
CA ASN A 65 8.17 -8.78 0.89
C ASN A 65 7.70 -10.03 1.66
N PHE A 66 7.00 -10.93 0.98
CA PHE A 66 6.56 -12.21 1.54
C PHE A 66 7.57 -13.34 1.35
N GLY A 67 8.70 -13.08 0.69
CA GLY A 67 9.78 -14.04 0.46
C GLY A 67 9.25 -15.34 -0.16
N LYS A 68 9.60 -16.49 0.43
CA LYS A 68 9.17 -17.82 -0.08
C LYS A 68 7.65 -18.06 -0.11
N TYR A 69 6.85 -17.14 0.41
CA TYR A 69 5.38 -17.25 0.43
C TYR A 69 4.71 -16.46 -0.70
N GLU A 70 5.48 -15.74 -1.51
CA GLU A 70 4.95 -15.07 -2.70
C GLU A 70 4.33 -16.08 -3.66
N LEU A 71 3.27 -15.66 -4.36
CA LEU A 71 2.44 -16.47 -5.26
C LEU A 71 1.72 -17.66 -4.60
N LYS A 72 1.93 -17.91 -3.31
CA LYS A 72 1.20 -18.99 -2.62
C LYS A 72 -0.23 -18.56 -2.27
N SER A 73 -1.14 -19.53 -2.41
CA SER A 73 -2.51 -19.40 -1.88
C SER A 73 -2.48 -19.34 -0.34
N TYR A 74 -3.38 -18.59 0.26
CA TYR A 74 -3.54 -18.51 1.72
C TYR A 74 -3.71 -19.91 2.37
N LYS A 75 -4.33 -20.86 1.67
CA LYS A 75 -4.48 -22.26 2.13
C LYS A 75 -3.15 -23.04 2.23
N LYS A 76 -2.08 -22.55 1.57
CA LYS A 76 -0.75 -23.21 1.51
C LYS A 76 0.33 -22.49 2.30
N LEU A 77 -0.03 -21.58 3.21
CA LEU A 77 0.94 -20.76 3.95
C LEU A 77 1.67 -21.51 5.06
N GLY A 78 1.09 -22.61 5.55
CA GLY A 78 1.63 -23.33 6.71
C GLY A 78 1.34 -22.63 8.05
N PHE A 79 1.55 -23.36 9.15
CA PHE A 79 1.13 -22.95 10.50
C PHE A 79 1.73 -21.59 10.91
N TRP A 80 3.05 -21.43 10.84
CA TRP A 80 3.72 -20.20 11.30
C TRP A 80 3.35 -18.95 10.52
N MET A 81 3.24 -19.06 9.19
CA MET A 81 2.82 -17.91 8.39
C MET A 81 1.34 -17.56 8.62
N SER A 82 0.50 -18.56 8.83
CA SER A 82 -0.92 -18.35 9.17
C SER A 82 -1.08 -17.68 10.53
N LEU A 83 -0.29 -18.10 11.52
CA LEU A 83 -0.29 -17.50 12.85
C LEU A 83 0.21 -16.05 12.83
N TYR A 84 1.33 -15.80 12.11
CA TYR A 84 1.83 -14.44 11.87
C TYR A 84 0.76 -13.58 11.18
N TRP A 85 0.10 -14.10 10.13
CA TRP A 85 -0.93 -13.37 9.40
C TRP A 85 -2.17 -13.05 10.27
N LEU A 86 -2.45 -13.88 11.26
CA LEU A 86 -3.53 -13.65 12.21
C LEU A 86 -3.19 -12.54 13.22
N LEU A 87 -1.97 -12.54 13.76
CA LEU A 87 -1.51 -11.67 14.85
C LEU A 87 -0.10 -11.09 14.56
N PRO A 88 0.09 -10.31 13.48
CA PRO A 88 1.42 -9.85 13.06
C PRO A 88 2.03 -8.82 14.02
N GLU A 89 1.22 -8.25 14.89
CA GLU A 89 1.67 -7.32 15.93
C GLU A 89 2.35 -8.03 17.12
N ILE A 90 2.13 -9.34 17.26
CA ILE A 90 2.59 -10.15 18.41
C ILE A 90 3.55 -11.24 17.93
N ILE A 91 3.19 -11.93 16.87
CA ILE A 91 3.95 -13.06 16.34
C ILE A 91 5.08 -12.52 15.44
N PRO A 92 6.34 -12.97 15.64
CA PRO A 92 7.44 -12.53 14.79
C PRO A 92 7.26 -13.01 13.35
N ALA A 93 7.70 -12.20 12.41
CA ALA A 93 7.67 -12.55 11.00
C ALA A 93 8.55 -13.79 10.72
N PRO A 94 8.12 -14.72 9.85
CA PRO A 94 8.98 -15.77 9.35
C PRO A 94 10.25 -15.20 8.70
N LYS A 95 11.40 -15.88 8.82
CA LYS A 95 12.73 -15.40 8.40
C LYS A 95 12.80 -14.73 7.02
N THR A 96 11.95 -15.13 6.07
CA THR A 96 11.97 -14.61 4.70
C THR A 96 10.91 -13.52 4.45
N VAL A 97 10.15 -13.14 5.47
CA VAL A 97 9.05 -12.18 5.38
C VAL A 97 9.47 -10.87 6.03
N GLU A 98 9.16 -9.76 5.40
CA GLU A 98 9.38 -8.44 5.97
C GLU A 98 8.59 -8.27 7.28
N PRO A 99 9.24 -7.91 8.40
CA PRO A 99 8.56 -7.71 9.66
C PRO A 99 7.72 -6.41 9.66
N VAL A 100 6.68 -6.39 10.48
CA VAL A 100 5.81 -5.21 10.65
C VAL A 100 6.60 -3.95 11.03
N SER A 101 7.65 -4.10 11.85
CA SER A 101 8.50 -2.97 12.25
C SER A 101 9.20 -2.28 11.06
N SER A 102 9.65 -3.05 10.07
CA SER A 102 10.23 -2.52 8.82
C SER A 102 9.18 -1.77 8.00
N MET A 103 8.01 -2.39 7.79
CA MET A 103 6.88 -1.75 7.10
C MET A 103 6.51 -0.40 7.73
N VAL A 104 6.40 -0.38 9.07
CA VAL A 104 6.06 0.82 9.83
C VAL A 104 7.17 1.88 9.73
N ALA A 105 8.44 1.48 9.83
CA ALA A 105 9.57 2.40 9.74
C ALA A 105 9.63 3.10 8.38
N ARG A 106 9.53 2.35 7.26
CA ARG A 106 9.55 2.95 5.92
C ARG A 106 8.30 3.77 5.61
N SER A 107 7.13 3.36 6.11
CA SER A 107 5.91 4.15 5.99
C SER A 107 5.98 5.46 6.76
N ARG A 108 6.54 5.44 7.97
CA ARG A 108 6.78 6.65 8.78
C ARG A 108 7.73 7.60 8.07
N SER A 109 8.88 7.12 7.61
CA SER A 109 9.85 7.91 6.87
C SER A 109 9.23 8.58 5.63
N PHE A 110 8.39 7.85 4.88
CA PHE A 110 7.65 8.41 3.75
C PHE A 110 6.72 9.55 4.17
N LEU A 111 5.92 9.35 5.22
CA LEU A 111 4.97 10.35 5.72
C LEU A 111 5.67 11.57 6.33
N GLU A 112 6.83 11.38 6.99
CA GLU A 112 7.63 12.49 7.53
C GLU A 112 8.18 13.37 6.43
N ASP A 113 8.58 12.81 5.29
CA ASP A 113 9.01 13.61 4.14
C ASP A 113 7.82 14.27 3.44
N LEU A 114 6.72 13.54 3.28
CA LEU A 114 5.51 14.09 2.66
C LEU A 114 4.97 15.32 3.41
N LYS A 115 5.07 15.32 4.74
CA LYS A 115 4.66 16.46 5.60
C LYS A 115 5.48 17.74 5.43
N LYS A 116 6.66 17.65 4.82
CA LYS A 116 7.53 18.80 4.57
C LYS A 116 7.16 19.54 3.29
N GLU A 117 6.37 18.88 2.44
CA GLU A 117 5.91 19.41 1.17
C GLU A 117 4.68 20.29 1.38
N ASP A 118 4.59 21.37 0.64
CA ASP A 118 3.44 22.30 0.68
C ASP A 118 2.38 21.88 -0.35
N TYR A 119 1.77 20.70 -0.12
CA TYR A 119 0.71 20.16 -0.95
C TYR A 119 -0.63 20.26 -0.24
N GLU A 120 -1.67 20.66 -0.97
CA GLU A 120 -3.04 20.66 -0.49
C GLU A 120 -3.69 19.27 -0.62
N ASN A 121 -3.51 18.63 -1.77
CA ASN A 121 -4.08 17.32 -2.07
C ASN A 121 -3.06 16.38 -2.68
N VAL A 122 -2.77 15.27 -2.00
CA VAL A 122 -1.83 14.27 -2.48
C VAL A 122 -2.52 12.92 -2.62
N LEU A 123 -2.34 12.29 -3.78
CA LEU A 123 -2.73 10.90 -3.99
C LEU A 123 -1.55 9.97 -3.67
N VAL A 124 -1.76 8.98 -2.83
CA VAL A 124 -0.76 7.93 -2.53
C VAL A 124 -1.34 6.56 -2.92
N VAL A 125 -0.76 5.93 -3.94
CA VAL A 125 -1.19 4.61 -4.43
C VAL A 125 -0.19 3.55 -4.03
N CYS A 126 -0.60 2.66 -3.15
CA CYS A 126 0.22 1.59 -2.61
C CYS A 126 -0.54 0.26 -2.52
N HIS A 127 -0.19 -0.61 -1.60
CA HIS A 127 -0.66 -1.99 -1.53
C HIS A 127 -1.28 -2.34 -0.18
N GLY A 128 -1.99 -3.48 -0.13
CA GLY A 128 -2.75 -3.89 1.04
C GLY A 128 -1.95 -4.06 2.33
N GLY A 129 -0.68 -4.42 2.28
CA GLY A 129 0.19 -4.47 3.45
C GLY A 129 0.60 -3.06 3.90
N ILE A 130 1.01 -2.23 2.96
CA ILE A 130 1.55 -0.90 3.25
C ILE A 130 0.48 0.11 3.65
N ILE A 131 -0.69 0.07 3.05
CA ILE A 131 -1.80 0.95 3.48
C ILE A 131 -2.15 0.73 4.96
N ARG A 132 -1.99 -0.50 5.48
CA ARG A 132 -2.18 -0.79 6.91
C ARG A 132 -1.14 -0.13 7.80
N ALA A 133 0.13 -0.06 7.34
CA ALA A 133 1.20 0.62 8.06
C ALA A 133 1.02 2.15 7.98
N LEU A 134 0.74 2.70 6.79
CA LEU A 134 0.44 4.13 6.62
C LEU A 134 -0.73 4.56 7.53
N CYS A 135 -1.86 3.86 7.46
CA CYS A 135 -3.02 4.15 8.31
C CYS A 135 -2.69 4.00 9.80
N GLY A 136 -1.91 2.98 10.17
CA GLY A 136 -1.51 2.78 11.56
C GLY A 136 -0.64 3.90 12.11
N VAL A 137 0.27 4.45 11.31
CA VAL A 137 1.10 5.61 11.67
C VAL A 137 0.25 6.86 11.77
N LEU A 138 -0.61 7.13 10.79
CA LEU A 138 -1.52 8.29 10.76
C LEU A 138 -2.52 8.29 11.92
N GLU A 139 -3.03 7.12 12.30
CA GLU A 139 -3.95 6.95 13.43
C GLU A 139 -3.24 6.80 14.78
N HIS A 140 -1.93 7.02 14.85
CA HIS A 140 -1.12 6.92 16.08
C HIS A 140 -1.30 5.58 16.82
N ARG A 141 -1.48 4.47 16.08
CA ARG A 141 -1.61 3.14 16.67
C ARG A 141 -0.34 2.75 17.43
N LYS A 142 -0.49 2.14 18.61
CA LYS A 142 0.62 1.74 19.51
C LYS A 142 1.72 0.92 18.81
N LYS A 143 1.35 0.04 17.88
CA LYS A 143 2.28 -0.77 17.07
C LYS A 143 2.56 -0.16 15.67
N GLY A 144 2.02 1.02 15.37
CA GLY A 144 2.19 1.68 14.10
C GLY A 144 1.52 1.00 12.91
N ILE A 145 0.64 0.02 13.15
CA ILE A 145 -0.08 -0.70 12.09
C ILE A 145 -1.57 -0.84 12.39
N LYS A 146 -2.39 -0.69 11.37
CA LYS A 146 -3.84 -0.97 11.39
C LYS A 146 -4.11 -2.26 10.63
N TRP A 147 -3.96 -3.40 11.29
CA TRP A 147 -4.03 -4.69 10.62
C TRP A 147 -5.43 -5.05 10.11
N ARG A 148 -6.46 -4.64 10.82
CA ARG A 148 -7.86 -4.90 10.47
C ARG A 148 -8.69 -3.61 10.48
N PRO A 149 -9.77 -3.54 9.65
CA PRO A 149 -10.18 -4.52 8.63
C PRO A 149 -9.17 -4.62 7.48
N ARG A 150 -9.26 -5.68 6.67
CA ARG A 150 -8.45 -5.82 5.46
C ARG A 150 -8.89 -4.76 4.45
N PRO A 151 -7.97 -4.00 3.87
CA PRO A 151 -8.30 -3.06 2.79
C PRO A 151 -8.86 -3.82 1.58
N GLU A 152 -9.87 -3.25 0.96
CA GLU A 152 -10.39 -3.70 -0.33
C GLU A 152 -9.53 -3.16 -1.48
N ASN A 153 -9.72 -3.72 -2.68
CA ASN A 153 -9.04 -3.20 -3.87
C ASN A 153 -9.59 -1.80 -4.19
N CYS A 154 -8.68 -0.87 -4.48
CA CYS A 154 -9.01 0.53 -4.75
C CYS A 154 -9.85 1.21 -3.63
N GLU A 155 -9.72 0.75 -2.38
CA GLU A 155 -10.31 1.42 -1.24
C GLU A 155 -9.65 2.80 -1.04
N ILE A 156 -10.48 3.83 -0.94
CA ILE A 156 -10.04 5.21 -0.73
C ILE A 156 -10.09 5.53 0.76
N ARG A 157 -9.01 6.05 1.30
CA ARG A 157 -8.93 6.58 2.67
C ARG A 157 -8.40 7.99 2.64
N LYS A 158 -9.08 8.91 3.31
CA LYS A 158 -8.67 10.30 3.43
C LYS A 158 -8.13 10.56 4.82
N TYR A 159 -7.01 11.28 4.90
CA TYR A 159 -6.39 11.75 6.13
C TYR A 159 -5.89 13.18 5.93
N ASP A 160 -5.92 13.96 6.98
CA ASP A 160 -5.24 15.25 7.05
C ASP A 160 -3.85 15.02 7.66
N LEU A 161 -2.79 15.67 7.11
CA LEU A 161 -1.40 15.45 7.49
C LEU A 161 -0.84 16.58 8.35
#